data_2fba431ae8174daa35ea1179b74900e7
#
_entry.id   2fba431ae8174daa35ea1179b74900e7
#
_cell.length_a   1.000
_cell.length_b   1.000
_cell.length_c   1.000
_cell.angle_alpha   90.00
_cell.angle_beta   90.00
_cell.angle_gamma   90.00
#
_symmetry.space_group_name_H-M   'P 1'
#
loop_
_entity.id
_entity.type
_entity.pdbx_description
1 polymer ?
#
loop_
_entity_poly.entity_id
_entity_poly.type
_entity_poly.pdbx_seq_one_letter_code
_entity_poly.pdbx_strand_id
1 'polypeptide(L)'
;MSRAIYPGSFDPVTLGHLDIIKRSAEMFDELIVGVLNNTAKSPLFSLEERVNMLKDVVSEIENVSVESFDGLLVDFVRQKNTNVIIRGLRALTDFDLEMQMAQSNRMVAKDVDTVFLSTSTQYSYLSSSVVKQIAAFGGDISHFVPPEILDTIVKRLVKERLSVSYTHLRAHE
;
A
#
# COMPACT_ATOMS: atom_id res chain seq x y z
N MET A 1 23.74 9.88 3.57
CA MET A 1 22.43 9.86 2.85
C MET A 1 21.58 8.80 3.50
N SER A 2 20.53 9.23 4.22
CA SER A 2 19.59 8.33 4.90
C SER A 2 18.52 7.85 3.91
N ARG A 3 18.32 6.53 3.83
CA ARG A 3 17.36 5.90 2.94
C ARG A 3 16.45 4.96 3.72
N ALA A 4 15.18 4.91 3.39
CA ALA A 4 14.24 3.97 3.97
C ALA A 4 13.34 3.33 2.91
N ILE A 5 12.75 2.18 3.24
CA ILE A 5 11.76 1.51 2.41
C ILE A 5 10.42 1.49 3.12
N TYR A 6 9.38 1.91 2.42
CA TYR A 6 8.00 1.75 2.85
C TYR A 6 7.33 0.67 2.00
N PRO A 7 7.24 -0.57 2.51
CA PRO A 7 6.66 -1.68 1.76
C PRO A 7 5.14 -1.78 1.96
N GLY A 8 4.46 -2.29 0.95
CA GLY A 8 3.04 -2.62 1.05
C GLY A 8 2.48 -3.22 -0.23
N SER A 9 1.23 -3.65 -0.16
CA SER A 9 0.49 -4.12 -1.34
C SER A 9 -0.08 -2.96 -2.15
N PHE A 10 -0.53 -1.89 -1.49
CA PHE A 10 -1.12 -0.68 -2.09
C PHE A 10 -2.20 -1.00 -3.14
N ASP A 11 -3.23 -1.70 -2.72
CA ASP A 11 -4.28 -2.25 -3.59
C ASP A 11 -5.70 -1.76 -3.23
N PRO A 12 -6.01 -0.49 -3.49
CA PRO A 12 -5.16 0.59 -3.99
C PRO A 12 -4.41 1.36 -2.87
N VAL A 13 -3.54 2.28 -3.26
CA VAL A 13 -2.99 3.28 -2.35
C VAL A 13 -4.12 4.17 -1.81
N THR A 14 -4.02 4.53 -0.51
CA THR A 14 -5.01 5.36 0.19
C THR A 14 -4.39 6.66 0.69
N LEU A 15 -5.22 7.61 1.14
CA LEU A 15 -4.74 8.84 1.79
C LEU A 15 -3.94 8.52 3.06
N GLY A 16 -4.24 7.43 3.76
CA GLY A 16 -3.45 6.97 4.90
C GLY A 16 -2.04 6.54 4.50
N HIS A 17 -1.90 5.82 3.38
CA HIS A 17 -0.58 5.49 2.84
C HIS A 17 0.19 6.75 2.41
N LEU A 18 -0.48 7.68 1.73
CA LEU A 18 0.13 8.94 1.28
C LEU A 18 0.61 9.80 2.46
N ASP A 19 -0.13 9.84 3.57
CA ASP A 19 0.29 10.52 4.80
C ASP A 19 1.63 9.97 5.32
N ILE A 20 1.75 8.64 5.42
CA ILE A 20 2.99 7.99 5.84
C ILE A 20 4.13 8.26 4.84
N ILE A 21 3.86 8.22 3.53
CA ILE A 21 4.85 8.51 2.48
C ILE A 21 5.40 9.94 2.65
N LYS A 22 4.52 10.94 2.73
CA LYS A 22 4.92 12.35 2.86
C LYS A 22 5.76 12.59 4.11
N ARG A 23 5.31 12.09 5.26
CA ARG A 23 6.03 12.24 6.52
C ARG A 23 7.36 11.49 6.53
N SER A 24 7.43 10.32 5.92
CA SER A 24 8.69 9.59 5.77
C SER A 24 9.65 10.32 4.83
N ALA A 25 9.15 10.92 3.75
CA ALA A 25 9.97 11.70 2.82
C ALA A 25 10.61 12.95 3.48
N GLU A 26 9.95 13.52 4.51
CA GLU A 26 10.52 14.61 5.31
C GLU A 26 11.62 14.14 6.28
N MET A 27 11.60 12.86 6.66
CA MET A 27 12.53 12.29 7.65
C MET A 27 13.79 11.68 7.03
N PHE A 28 13.73 11.28 5.77
CA PHE A 28 14.80 10.58 5.06
C PHE A 28 15.19 11.32 3.78
N ASP A 29 16.48 11.26 3.43
CA ASP A 29 16.96 11.85 2.17
C ASP A 29 16.37 11.17 0.95
N GLU A 30 16.03 9.88 1.06
CA GLU A 30 15.39 9.09 0.01
C GLU A 30 14.42 8.07 0.60
N LEU A 31 13.21 8.01 0.05
CA LEU A 31 12.22 7.00 0.37
C LEU A 31 11.91 6.15 -0.87
N ILE A 32 11.99 4.83 -0.72
CA ILE A 32 11.55 3.89 -1.74
C ILE A 32 10.23 3.26 -1.28
N VAL A 33 9.17 3.48 -2.03
CA VAL A 33 7.89 2.78 -1.83
C VAL A 33 7.97 1.44 -2.55
N GLY A 34 8.03 0.35 -1.78
CA GLY A 34 8.18 -1.00 -2.29
C GLY A 34 6.83 -1.71 -2.46
N VAL A 35 6.42 -1.97 -3.69
CA VAL A 35 5.16 -2.66 -3.99
C VAL A 35 5.41 -4.16 -4.04
N LEU A 36 4.86 -4.89 -3.07
CA LEU A 36 5.02 -6.34 -3.00
C LEU A 36 4.18 -7.04 -4.08
N ASN A 37 4.85 -7.90 -4.84
CA ASN A 37 4.20 -8.86 -5.72
C ASN A 37 3.81 -10.11 -4.92
N ASN A 38 2.65 -10.11 -4.30
CA ASN A 38 2.17 -11.27 -3.55
C ASN A 38 1.28 -12.15 -4.43
N THR A 39 1.86 -13.23 -4.95
CA THR A 39 1.16 -14.20 -5.82
C THR A 39 0.13 -15.06 -5.08
N ALA A 40 0.19 -15.12 -3.74
CA ALA A 40 -0.78 -15.87 -2.93
C ALA A 40 -2.11 -15.13 -2.70
N LYS A 41 -2.18 -13.85 -3.02
CA LYS A 41 -3.40 -13.03 -2.93
C LYS A 41 -3.84 -12.64 -4.33
N SER A 42 -5.16 -12.55 -4.53
CA SER A 42 -5.75 -12.00 -5.76
C SER A 42 -6.02 -10.49 -5.54
N PRO A 43 -5.09 -9.61 -5.91
CA PRO A 43 -5.31 -8.18 -5.77
C PRO A 43 -6.33 -7.68 -6.78
N LEU A 44 -6.98 -6.55 -6.47
CA LEU A 44 -7.92 -5.87 -7.39
C LEU A 44 -7.18 -5.31 -8.61
N PHE A 45 -6.00 -4.76 -8.37
CA PHE A 45 -5.14 -4.18 -9.40
C PHE A 45 -3.89 -5.03 -9.61
N SER A 46 -3.46 -5.18 -10.86
CA SER A 46 -2.19 -5.82 -11.18
C SER A 46 -1.00 -5.11 -10.52
N LEU A 47 0.14 -5.78 -10.44
CA LEU A 47 1.35 -5.17 -9.91
C LEU A 47 1.72 -3.87 -10.66
N GLU A 48 1.66 -3.91 -11.99
CA GLU A 48 1.96 -2.75 -12.85
C GLU A 48 0.98 -1.60 -12.60
N GLU A 49 -0.32 -1.88 -12.48
CA GLU A 49 -1.33 -0.86 -12.19
C GLU A 49 -1.08 -0.21 -10.83
N ARG A 50 -0.75 -1.00 -9.79
CA ARG A 50 -0.46 -0.47 -8.45
C ARG A 50 0.78 0.40 -8.43
N VAL A 51 1.83 0.00 -9.13
CA VAL A 51 3.07 0.80 -9.29
C VAL A 51 2.78 2.11 -10.02
N ASN A 52 2.02 2.07 -11.11
CA ASN A 52 1.69 3.27 -11.89
C ASN A 52 0.82 4.24 -11.08
N MET A 53 -0.21 3.76 -10.38
CA MET A 53 -1.02 4.60 -9.49
C MET A 53 -0.17 5.27 -8.41
N LEU A 54 0.77 4.55 -7.80
CA LEU A 54 1.68 5.14 -6.81
C LEU A 54 2.59 6.19 -7.43
N LYS A 55 3.15 5.95 -8.62
CA LYS A 55 3.99 6.93 -9.32
C LYS A 55 3.24 8.23 -9.62
N ASP A 56 1.98 8.12 -10.04
CA ASP A 56 1.13 9.30 -10.26
C ASP A 56 0.91 10.08 -8.95
N VAL A 57 0.59 9.37 -7.88
CA VAL A 57 0.29 9.95 -6.56
C VAL A 57 1.50 10.64 -5.90
N VAL A 58 2.71 10.13 -6.12
CA VAL A 58 3.94 10.68 -5.52
C VAL A 58 4.76 11.54 -6.46
N SER A 59 4.25 11.84 -7.65
CA SER A 59 4.98 12.54 -8.72
C SER A 59 5.58 13.90 -8.30
N GLU A 60 4.93 14.58 -7.36
CA GLU A 60 5.37 15.89 -6.84
C GLU A 60 6.33 15.77 -5.63
N ILE A 61 6.71 14.56 -5.20
CA ILE A 61 7.60 14.35 -4.07
C ILE A 61 8.97 13.90 -4.58
N GLU A 62 9.91 14.83 -4.69
CA GLU A 62 11.18 14.65 -5.40
C GLU A 62 12.04 13.49 -4.89
N ASN A 63 12.04 13.23 -3.57
CA ASN A 63 12.87 12.21 -2.93
C ASN A 63 12.16 10.87 -2.73
N VAL A 64 11.02 10.64 -3.41
CA VAL A 64 10.27 9.38 -3.37
C VAL A 64 10.34 8.66 -4.70
N SER A 65 10.73 7.39 -4.66
CA SER A 65 10.66 6.49 -5.82
C SER A 65 9.73 5.31 -5.54
N VAL A 66 9.21 4.69 -6.60
CA VAL A 66 8.30 3.54 -6.50
C VAL A 66 8.90 2.38 -7.28
N GLU A 67 9.06 1.26 -6.60
CA GLU A 67 9.60 0.03 -7.18
C GLU A 67 8.75 -1.17 -6.75
N SER A 68 8.70 -2.20 -7.57
CA SER A 68 8.12 -3.49 -7.19
C SER A 68 9.21 -4.44 -6.74
N PHE A 69 8.83 -5.40 -5.90
CA PHE A 69 9.74 -6.48 -5.49
C PHE A 69 9.00 -7.80 -5.27
N ASP A 70 9.77 -8.89 -5.43
CA ASP A 70 9.36 -10.25 -5.16
C ASP A 70 10.18 -10.82 -4.00
N GLY A 71 9.63 -11.81 -3.31
CA GLY A 71 10.35 -12.53 -2.27
C GLY A 71 10.40 -11.81 -0.93
N LEU A 72 11.50 -11.99 -0.21
CA LEU A 72 11.64 -11.47 1.14
C LEU A 72 11.91 -9.96 1.15
N LEU A 73 11.15 -9.24 1.99
CA LEU A 73 11.33 -7.80 2.18
C LEU A 73 12.76 -7.44 2.60
N VAL A 74 13.38 -8.20 3.49
CA VAL A 74 14.73 -7.93 3.97
C VAL A 74 15.80 -8.04 2.88
N ASP A 75 15.61 -8.91 1.89
CA ASP A 75 16.51 -9.01 0.73
C ASP A 75 16.37 -7.78 -0.16
N PHE A 76 15.15 -7.32 -0.41
CA PHE A 76 14.90 -6.09 -1.14
C PHE A 76 15.52 -4.87 -0.43
N VAL A 77 15.34 -4.77 0.89
CA VAL A 77 15.94 -3.70 1.71
C VAL A 77 17.46 -3.65 1.53
N ARG A 78 18.13 -4.80 1.62
CA ARG A 78 19.59 -4.90 1.44
C ARG A 78 20.04 -4.55 0.02
N GLN A 79 19.28 -4.99 -1.01
CA GLN A 79 19.58 -4.64 -2.40
C GLN A 79 19.53 -3.14 -2.65
N LYS A 80 18.73 -2.42 -1.86
CA LYS A 80 18.60 -0.95 -1.95
C LYS A 80 19.61 -0.20 -1.07
N ASN A 81 20.58 -0.91 -0.51
CA ASN A 81 21.61 -0.32 0.35
C ASN A 81 21.02 0.49 1.52
N THR A 82 20.03 -0.04 2.18
CA THR A 82 19.43 0.49 3.40
C THR A 82 19.18 -0.65 4.40
N ASN A 83 18.89 -0.27 5.62
CA ASN A 83 18.52 -1.19 6.70
C ASN A 83 17.26 -0.73 7.44
N VAL A 84 16.53 0.23 6.89
CA VAL A 84 15.35 0.83 7.52
C VAL A 84 14.08 0.49 6.76
N ILE A 85 13.15 -0.13 7.46
CA ILE A 85 11.77 -0.37 7.01
C ILE A 85 10.84 0.60 7.72
N ILE A 86 9.97 1.27 6.98
CA ILE A 86 8.89 2.11 7.53
C ILE A 86 7.58 1.31 7.53
N ARG A 87 6.85 1.37 8.65
CA ARG A 87 5.50 0.84 8.74
C ARG A 87 4.57 1.85 9.41
N GLY A 88 3.34 1.94 8.93
CA GLY A 88 2.29 2.74 9.58
C GLY A 88 1.52 1.92 10.61
N LEU A 89 1.23 2.53 11.77
CA LEU A 89 0.35 1.95 12.79
C LEU A 89 -0.93 2.77 12.90
N ARG A 90 -2.09 2.14 12.74
CA ARG A 90 -3.41 2.78 12.77
C ARG A 90 -4.10 2.62 14.12
N ALA A 91 -4.07 1.41 14.68
CA ALA A 91 -4.75 1.05 15.91
C ALA A 91 -4.00 -0.05 16.65
N LEU A 92 -4.42 -0.34 17.89
CA LEU A 92 -3.86 -1.42 18.71
C LEU A 92 -3.93 -2.78 18.04
N THR A 93 -4.96 -3.04 17.24
CA THR A 93 -5.12 -4.29 16.48
C THR A 93 -4.06 -4.52 15.42
N ASP A 94 -3.48 -3.45 14.85
CA ASP A 94 -2.38 -3.56 13.90
C ASP A 94 -1.04 -3.82 14.62
N PHE A 95 -0.92 -3.36 15.86
CA PHE A 95 0.35 -3.35 16.60
C PHE A 95 0.95 -4.74 16.76
N ASP A 96 0.15 -5.73 17.20
CA ASP A 96 0.65 -7.07 17.44
C ASP A 96 1.21 -7.71 16.17
N LEU A 97 0.48 -7.61 15.07
CA LEU A 97 0.90 -8.16 13.78
C LEU A 97 2.14 -7.44 13.23
N GLU A 98 2.15 -6.13 13.26
CA GLU A 98 3.27 -5.31 12.78
C GLU A 98 4.53 -5.53 13.64
N MET A 99 4.39 -5.66 14.95
CA MET A 99 5.49 -5.98 15.85
C MET A 99 6.05 -7.38 15.59
N GLN A 100 5.17 -8.37 15.40
CA GLN A 100 5.57 -9.74 15.07
C GLN A 100 6.36 -9.77 13.74
N MET A 101 5.90 -9.05 12.73
CA MET A 101 6.59 -8.96 11.45
C MET A 101 7.96 -8.26 11.57
N ALA A 102 8.04 -7.17 12.34
CA ALA A 102 9.30 -6.47 12.58
C ALA A 102 10.33 -7.37 13.29
N GLN A 103 9.91 -8.09 14.32
CA GLN A 103 10.76 -9.05 15.03
C GLN A 103 11.21 -10.20 14.12
N SER A 104 10.29 -10.73 13.30
CA SER A 104 10.61 -11.79 12.35
C SER A 104 11.63 -11.33 11.30
N ASN A 105 11.46 -10.13 10.74
CA ASN A 105 12.41 -9.55 9.81
C ASN A 105 13.79 -9.38 10.45
N ARG A 106 13.86 -8.92 11.71
CA ARG A 106 15.11 -8.77 12.44
C ARG A 106 15.78 -10.11 12.77
N MET A 107 15.02 -11.17 12.97
CA MET A 107 15.57 -12.52 13.17
C MET A 107 16.23 -13.05 11.88
N VAL A 108 15.63 -12.76 10.73
CA VAL A 108 16.16 -13.16 9.41
C VAL A 108 17.35 -12.27 9.00
N ALA A 109 17.28 -10.99 9.33
CA ALA A 109 18.30 -9.99 8.95
C ALA A 109 18.56 -9.06 10.14
N LYS A 110 19.58 -9.38 10.94
CA LYS A 110 19.91 -8.67 12.21
C LYS A 110 20.28 -7.20 12.03
N ASP A 111 20.69 -6.83 10.83
CA ASP A 111 21.07 -5.48 10.43
C ASP A 111 19.87 -4.63 9.99
N VAL A 112 18.69 -5.22 9.75
CA VAL A 112 17.48 -4.53 9.33
C VAL A 112 16.61 -4.23 10.53
N ASP A 113 16.11 -3.00 10.60
CA ASP A 113 15.18 -2.58 11.66
C ASP A 113 13.94 -1.89 11.10
N THR A 114 12.87 -1.83 11.91
CA THR A 114 11.58 -1.25 11.52
C THR A 114 11.27 -0.02 12.36
N VAL A 115 10.95 1.07 11.67
CA VAL A 115 10.46 2.30 12.28
C VAL A 115 8.95 2.38 12.08
N PHE A 116 8.23 2.56 13.17
CA PHE A 116 6.77 2.70 13.16
C PHE A 116 6.37 4.17 13.22
N LEU A 117 5.52 4.58 12.28
CA LEU A 117 4.86 5.88 12.30
C LEU A 117 3.39 5.72 12.66
N SER A 118 2.92 6.45 13.65
CA SER A 118 1.49 6.53 13.95
C SER A 118 0.76 7.20 12.79
N THR A 119 -0.28 6.58 12.28
CA THR A 119 -1.14 7.17 11.26
C THR A 119 -1.87 8.40 11.82
N SER A 120 -2.02 9.44 11.02
CA SER A 120 -2.81 10.61 11.40
C SER A 120 -4.24 10.21 11.77
N THR A 121 -4.80 10.81 12.82
CA THR A 121 -6.10 10.42 13.40
C THR A 121 -7.21 10.36 12.36
N GLN A 122 -7.22 11.30 11.42
CA GLN A 122 -8.20 11.36 10.32
C GLN A 122 -8.16 10.15 9.37
N TYR A 123 -7.08 9.37 9.36
CA TYR A 123 -6.91 8.18 8.51
C TYR A 123 -6.83 6.88 9.31
N SER A 124 -7.04 6.91 10.62
CA SER A 124 -6.86 5.75 11.50
C SER A 124 -7.80 4.57 11.19
N TYR A 125 -8.96 4.85 10.61
CA TYR A 125 -9.96 3.85 10.18
C TYR A 125 -9.73 3.34 8.74
N LEU A 126 -8.81 3.96 8.00
CA LEU A 126 -8.69 3.79 6.56
C LEU A 126 -7.80 2.59 6.20
N SER A 127 -8.29 1.74 5.30
CA SER A 127 -7.52 0.66 4.68
C SER A 127 -7.94 0.45 3.23
N SER A 128 -7.10 -0.19 2.44
CA SER A 128 -7.46 -0.56 1.06
C SER A 128 -8.69 -1.48 1.00
N SER A 129 -8.84 -2.36 1.99
CA SER A 129 -10.02 -3.25 2.09
C SER A 129 -11.31 -2.47 2.32
N VAL A 130 -11.29 -1.46 3.21
CA VAL A 130 -12.44 -0.58 3.45
C VAL A 130 -12.80 0.22 2.19
N VAL A 131 -11.80 0.77 1.50
CA VAL A 131 -12.00 1.48 0.22
C VAL A 131 -12.68 0.58 -0.81
N LYS A 132 -12.15 -0.63 -1.01
CA LYS A 132 -12.74 -1.61 -1.95
C LYS A 132 -14.17 -1.98 -1.59
N GLN A 133 -14.45 -2.20 -0.32
CA GLN A 133 -15.79 -2.54 0.16
C GLN A 133 -16.80 -1.41 -0.08
N ILE A 134 -16.45 -0.18 0.30
CA ILE A 134 -17.33 0.97 0.10
C ILE A 134 -17.60 1.20 -1.39
N ALA A 135 -16.56 1.21 -2.21
CA ALA A 135 -16.70 1.44 -3.65
C ALA A 135 -17.46 0.31 -4.37
N ALA A 136 -17.30 -0.95 -3.94
CA ALA A 136 -18.05 -2.09 -4.48
C ALA A 136 -19.56 -1.95 -4.27
N PHE A 137 -19.98 -1.28 -3.20
CA PHE A 137 -21.39 -0.96 -2.93
C PHE A 137 -21.84 0.38 -3.52
N GLY A 138 -21.00 1.05 -4.30
CA GLY A 138 -21.31 2.33 -4.94
C GLY A 138 -21.20 3.55 -4.01
N GLY A 139 -20.53 3.41 -2.87
CA GLY A 139 -20.27 4.50 -1.94
C GLY A 139 -19.18 5.46 -2.48
N ASP A 140 -19.23 6.70 -2.03
CA ASP A 140 -18.22 7.71 -2.36
C ASP A 140 -16.93 7.45 -1.62
N ILE A 141 -15.83 7.28 -2.36
CA ILE A 141 -14.48 7.04 -1.83
C ILE A 141 -13.54 8.26 -2.01
N SER A 142 -14.07 9.40 -2.43
CA SER A 142 -13.27 10.61 -2.69
C SER A 142 -12.49 11.11 -1.47
N HIS A 143 -12.96 10.79 -0.26
CA HIS A 143 -12.30 11.14 1.00
C HIS A 143 -11.27 10.10 1.47
N PHE A 144 -11.10 9.00 0.74
CA PHE A 144 -10.25 7.88 1.17
C PHE A 144 -9.03 7.67 0.29
N VAL A 145 -9.08 8.15 -0.95
CA VAL A 145 -8.02 7.93 -1.95
C VAL A 145 -7.56 9.25 -2.55
N PRO A 146 -6.30 9.31 -3.03
CA PRO A 146 -5.82 10.45 -3.78
C PRO A 146 -6.69 10.71 -5.03
N PRO A 147 -6.97 11.99 -5.36
CA PRO A 147 -7.85 12.33 -6.49
C PRO A 147 -7.32 11.83 -7.84
N GLU A 148 -6.02 11.69 -8.00
CA GLU A 148 -5.35 11.24 -9.24
C GLU A 148 -5.79 9.83 -9.66
N ILE A 149 -6.17 8.99 -8.70
CA ILE A 149 -6.52 7.58 -8.93
C ILE A 149 -7.99 7.25 -8.71
N LEU A 150 -8.80 8.22 -8.26
CA LEU A 150 -10.21 8.01 -7.91
C LEU A 150 -10.99 7.39 -9.07
N ASP A 151 -10.93 7.97 -10.26
CA ASP A 151 -11.65 7.49 -11.43
C ASP A 151 -11.23 6.08 -11.84
N THR A 152 -9.95 5.77 -11.75
CA THR A 152 -9.42 4.43 -12.07
C THR A 152 -10.00 3.37 -11.15
N ILE A 153 -10.11 3.66 -9.85
CA ILE A 153 -10.67 2.74 -8.86
C ILE A 153 -12.17 2.53 -9.11
N VAL A 154 -12.92 3.61 -9.27
CA VAL A 154 -14.37 3.56 -9.49
C VAL A 154 -14.69 2.77 -10.77
N LYS A 155 -14.02 3.03 -11.88
CA LYS A 155 -14.22 2.32 -13.15
C LYS A 155 -13.93 0.81 -13.03
N ARG A 156 -12.89 0.42 -12.30
CA ARG A 156 -12.55 -0.98 -12.08
C ARG A 156 -13.67 -1.71 -11.33
N LEU A 157 -14.14 -1.14 -10.23
CA LEU A 157 -15.13 -1.77 -9.37
C LEU A 157 -16.53 -1.81 -10.00
N VAL A 158 -16.90 -0.81 -10.79
CA VAL A 158 -18.12 -0.84 -11.60
C VAL A 158 -18.07 -1.98 -12.63
N LYS A 159 -16.94 -2.16 -13.31
CA LYS A 159 -16.75 -3.24 -14.29
C LYS A 159 -16.85 -4.63 -13.65
N GLU A 160 -16.25 -4.83 -12.48
CA GLU A 160 -16.35 -6.11 -11.76
C GLU A 160 -17.80 -6.39 -11.33
N ARG A 161 -18.52 -5.39 -10.83
CA ARG A 161 -19.92 -5.53 -10.43
C ARG A 161 -20.81 -5.97 -11.61
N LEU A 162 -20.59 -5.43 -12.79
CA LEU A 162 -21.32 -5.80 -14.00
C LEU A 162 -20.98 -7.23 -14.43
N SER A 163 -19.72 -7.65 -14.34
CA SER A 163 -19.30 -9.03 -14.71
C SER A 163 -19.90 -10.09 -13.80
N VAL A 164 -19.96 -9.84 -12.49
CA VAL A 164 -20.59 -10.75 -11.51
C VAL A 164 -22.09 -10.86 -11.73
N SER A 165 -22.78 -9.77 -12.07
CA SER A 165 -24.22 -9.75 -12.39
C SER A 165 -24.52 -10.58 -13.64
N TYR A 166 -23.68 -10.51 -14.68
CA TYR A 166 -23.85 -11.30 -15.90
C TYR A 166 -23.59 -12.80 -15.71
N THR A 167 -22.65 -13.17 -14.84
CA THR A 167 -22.38 -14.59 -14.53
C THR A 167 -23.52 -15.22 -13.73
N HIS A 168 -24.16 -14.49 -12.84
CA HIS A 168 -25.33 -14.97 -12.10
C HIS A 168 -26.56 -15.16 -13.00
N LEU A 169 -26.78 -14.30 -13.97
CA LEU A 169 -27.88 -14.43 -14.93
C LEU A 169 -27.73 -15.65 -15.86
N ARG A 170 -26.50 -16.01 -16.24
CA ARG A 170 -26.22 -17.21 -17.07
C ARG A 170 -26.25 -18.53 -16.31
N ALA A 171 -26.12 -18.52 -14.99
CA ALA A 171 -26.17 -19.74 -14.17
C ALA A 171 -27.62 -20.20 -13.87
N HIS A 172 -28.62 -19.43 -14.28
CA HIS A 172 -30.03 -19.73 -14.13
C HIS A 172 -30.79 -20.03 -15.47
N GLU A 173 -30.04 -20.09 -16.59
CA GLU A 173 -30.52 -20.65 -17.88
C GLU A 173 -29.99 -22.09 -18.06
#